data_2572b7f60918ddeb9ef8454325d863ba
#
_entry.id   2572b7f60918ddeb9ef8454325d863ba
#
_cell.length_a   1.000
_cell.length_b   1.000
_cell.length_c   1.000
_cell.angle_alpha   90.00
_cell.angle_beta   90.00
_cell.angle_gamma   90.00
#
_symmetry.space_group_name_H-M   'P 1'
#
loop_
_entity.id
_entity.type
_entity.pdbx_description
1 polymer ?
#
loop_
_entity_poly.entity_id
_entity_poly.type
_entity_poly.pdbx_seq_one_letter_code
_entity_poly.pdbx_strand_id
1 'polypeptide(L)'
;VAGTPIVEQLVNDIAGVVNQPIEEVAFILGDPAFFGQEIVAHLTKFAENLGAKASIYRQLNPLGTGHAIMCAASILEGPTVVAYADTLIRADLSLDPTADAVIWVKEVEQPEAFGVVQLNEENTIVNLVEKPKEFVSDLAVIGIYYFKEIEVLKAALQEVVKQSLQEGEEYQINQGILAMMEQGKVFKAGKVNAWMDCGNPEVTLQTNAAMLQFKKEEGETLVDPSAIMENSTLIPPCFVGKGARISNSTIGPGVSIGEGTIIENCELQNSLIQNQDRKSVV
;
A
#
# COMPACT_ATOMS: atom_id res chain seq x y z
N VAL A 1 -8.90 -0.58 6.23
CA VAL A 1 -8.73 0.52 7.18
C VAL A 1 -9.82 1.57 6.92
N ALA A 2 -10.40 2.14 7.96
CA ALA A 2 -11.49 3.13 7.86
C ALA A 2 -12.60 2.74 6.85
N GLY A 3 -12.98 1.48 6.82
CA GLY A 3 -14.02 0.93 5.95
C GLY A 3 -13.59 0.51 4.54
N THR A 4 -12.34 0.78 4.15
CA THR A 4 -11.83 0.48 2.80
C THR A 4 -10.68 -0.53 2.88
N PRO A 5 -10.61 -1.55 2.00
CA PRO A 5 -9.43 -2.41 1.86
C PRO A 5 -8.17 -1.58 1.57
N ILE A 6 -7.02 -1.99 2.14
CA ILE A 6 -5.76 -1.24 2.00
C ILE A 6 -5.38 -1.06 0.53
N VAL A 7 -5.45 -2.14 -0.26
CA VAL A 7 -5.10 -2.09 -1.68
C VAL A 7 -6.01 -1.15 -2.50
N GLU A 8 -7.30 -1.06 -2.17
CA GLU A 8 -8.21 -0.13 -2.84
C GLU A 8 -7.90 1.32 -2.46
N GLN A 9 -7.66 1.56 -1.18
CA GLN A 9 -7.26 2.90 -0.72
C GLN A 9 -5.97 3.35 -1.40
N LEU A 10 -4.94 2.47 -1.44
CA LEU A 10 -3.67 2.74 -2.11
C LEU A 10 -3.84 3.08 -3.59
N VAL A 11 -4.59 2.27 -4.34
CA VAL A 11 -4.80 2.51 -5.78
C VAL A 11 -5.60 3.79 -6.01
N ASN A 12 -6.59 4.10 -5.16
CA ASN A 12 -7.33 5.36 -5.23
C ASN A 12 -6.43 6.57 -4.93
N ASP A 13 -5.57 6.47 -3.91
CA ASP A 13 -4.61 7.52 -3.56
C ASP A 13 -3.64 7.76 -4.73
N ILE A 14 -3.11 6.71 -5.35
CA ILE A 14 -2.25 6.80 -6.53
C ILE A 14 -3.01 7.42 -7.72
N ALA A 15 -4.22 6.94 -8.01
CA ALA A 15 -5.04 7.44 -9.12
C ALA A 15 -5.36 8.94 -8.97
N GLY A 16 -5.64 9.39 -7.75
CA GLY A 16 -5.90 10.80 -7.44
C GLY A 16 -4.71 11.72 -7.67
N VAL A 17 -3.52 11.17 -7.68
CA VAL A 17 -2.26 11.91 -7.68
C VAL A 17 -1.57 11.91 -9.05
N VAL A 18 -1.63 10.80 -9.78
CA VAL A 18 -0.93 10.64 -11.07
C VAL A 18 -1.53 11.52 -12.17
N ASN A 19 -2.71 12.10 -11.95
CA ASN A 19 -3.41 13.00 -12.88
C ASN A 19 -3.47 12.49 -14.34
N GLN A 20 -3.46 11.16 -14.49
CA GLN A 20 -3.59 10.45 -15.77
C GLN A 20 -4.52 9.25 -15.59
N PRO A 21 -5.31 8.87 -16.61
CA PRO A 21 -6.13 7.66 -16.55
C PRO A 21 -5.27 6.42 -16.29
N ILE A 22 -5.69 5.56 -15.37
CA ILE A 22 -5.10 4.25 -15.20
C ILE A 22 -5.75 3.31 -16.22
N GLU A 23 -4.98 2.78 -17.15
CA GLU A 23 -5.48 1.88 -18.19
C GLU A 23 -5.58 0.43 -17.69
N GLU A 24 -4.62 -0.01 -16.88
CA GLU A 24 -4.55 -1.37 -16.37
C GLU A 24 -4.00 -1.39 -14.93
N VAL A 25 -4.61 -2.23 -14.08
CA VAL A 25 -4.09 -2.54 -12.74
C VAL A 25 -3.69 -4.02 -12.69
N ALA A 26 -2.41 -4.28 -12.50
CA ALA A 26 -1.87 -5.62 -12.30
C ALA A 26 -1.81 -5.95 -10.81
N PHE A 27 -2.55 -6.96 -10.38
CA PHE A 27 -2.48 -7.48 -9.02
C PHE A 27 -1.61 -8.74 -9.00
N ILE A 28 -0.50 -8.69 -8.28
CA ILE A 28 0.40 -9.83 -8.09
C ILE A 28 0.08 -10.46 -6.74
N LEU A 29 -0.56 -11.60 -6.79
CA LEU A 29 -1.10 -12.31 -5.63
C LEU A 29 -0.25 -13.55 -5.31
N GLY A 30 -0.23 -13.93 -4.05
CA GLY A 30 0.37 -15.19 -3.60
C GLY A 30 -0.52 -16.41 -3.88
N ASP A 31 -0.38 -17.43 -3.01
CA ASP A 31 -1.07 -18.72 -3.13
C ASP A 31 -2.60 -18.56 -3.21
N PRO A 32 -3.27 -19.21 -4.18
CA PRO A 32 -4.73 -19.22 -4.30
C PRO A 32 -5.48 -19.73 -3.07
N ALA A 33 -4.83 -20.49 -2.20
CA ALA A 33 -5.43 -20.94 -0.93
C ALA A 33 -5.74 -19.76 0.01
N PHE A 34 -4.94 -18.67 -0.06
CA PHE A 34 -5.16 -17.45 0.72
C PHE A 34 -5.82 -16.34 -0.13
N PHE A 35 -5.50 -16.29 -1.43
CA PHE A 35 -6.01 -15.29 -2.38
C PHE A 35 -6.89 -15.98 -3.42
N GLY A 36 -8.05 -16.51 -2.97
CA GLY A 36 -8.98 -17.29 -3.78
C GLY A 36 -9.78 -16.46 -4.80
N GLN A 37 -10.77 -17.13 -5.42
CA GLN A 37 -11.58 -16.53 -6.49
C GLN A 37 -12.41 -15.33 -6.03
N GLU A 38 -12.82 -15.28 -4.77
CA GLU A 38 -13.57 -14.14 -4.23
C GLU A 38 -12.72 -12.86 -4.22
N ILE A 39 -11.45 -12.97 -3.80
CA ILE A 39 -10.51 -11.84 -3.83
C ILE A 39 -10.24 -11.42 -5.27
N VAL A 40 -10.03 -12.37 -6.18
CA VAL A 40 -9.83 -12.08 -7.60
C VAL A 40 -11.02 -11.34 -8.19
N ALA A 41 -12.25 -11.82 -7.95
CA ALA A 41 -13.48 -11.19 -8.44
C ALA A 41 -13.65 -9.77 -7.85
N HIS A 42 -13.33 -9.59 -6.57
CA HIS A 42 -13.40 -8.31 -5.90
C HIS A 42 -12.41 -7.30 -6.51
N LEU A 43 -11.14 -7.67 -6.65
CA LEU A 43 -10.10 -6.81 -7.26
C LEU A 43 -10.38 -6.49 -8.73
N THR A 44 -10.92 -7.46 -9.47
CA THR A 44 -11.33 -7.25 -10.87
C THR A 44 -12.43 -6.18 -10.94
N LYS A 45 -13.48 -6.34 -10.15
CA LYS A 45 -14.58 -5.37 -10.10
C LYS A 45 -14.11 -3.99 -9.63
N PHE A 46 -13.19 -3.94 -8.68
CA PHE A 46 -12.61 -2.68 -8.21
C PHE A 46 -11.89 -1.94 -9.35
N ALA A 47 -11.00 -2.62 -10.10
CA ALA A 47 -10.29 -2.01 -11.23
C ALA A 47 -11.26 -1.56 -12.34
N GLU A 48 -12.28 -2.35 -12.66
CA GLU A 48 -13.33 -2.00 -13.63
C GLU A 48 -14.10 -0.74 -13.21
N ASN A 49 -14.38 -0.57 -11.91
CA ASN A 49 -15.03 0.62 -11.38
C ASN A 49 -14.16 1.88 -11.52
N LEU A 50 -12.84 1.75 -11.57
CA LEU A 50 -11.89 2.82 -11.87
C LEU A 50 -11.78 3.11 -13.39
N GLY A 51 -12.45 2.31 -14.23
CA GLY A 51 -12.32 2.38 -15.69
C GLY A 51 -11.06 1.69 -16.22
N ALA A 52 -10.38 0.89 -15.40
CA ALA A 52 -9.15 0.20 -15.73
C ALA A 52 -9.38 -1.30 -15.99
N LYS A 53 -8.52 -1.91 -16.80
CA LYS A 53 -8.46 -3.37 -16.95
C LYS A 53 -7.78 -3.96 -15.72
N ALA A 54 -8.32 -5.06 -15.17
CA ALA A 54 -7.67 -5.86 -14.15
C ALA A 54 -6.87 -7.00 -14.77
N SER A 55 -5.62 -7.17 -14.34
CA SER A 55 -4.79 -8.33 -14.68
C SER A 55 -4.27 -8.99 -13.41
N ILE A 56 -4.50 -10.30 -13.28
CA ILE A 56 -4.14 -11.07 -12.10
C ILE A 56 -2.95 -11.96 -12.41
N TYR A 57 -1.88 -11.79 -11.66
CA TYR A 57 -0.67 -12.60 -11.72
C TYR A 57 -0.43 -13.33 -10.39
N ARG A 58 0.38 -14.38 -10.41
CA ARG A 58 0.66 -15.21 -9.24
C ARG A 58 2.15 -15.32 -8.98
N GLN A 59 2.57 -14.94 -7.78
CA GLN A 59 3.86 -15.27 -7.23
C GLN A 59 3.69 -16.44 -6.25
N LEU A 60 3.81 -17.67 -6.74
CA LEU A 60 3.60 -18.87 -5.91
C LEU A 60 4.79 -19.14 -4.96
N ASN A 61 6.00 -18.76 -5.39
CA ASN A 61 7.20 -18.80 -4.58
C ASN A 61 7.61 -17.37 -4.24
N PRO A 62 7.66 -16.98 -2.95
CA PRO A 62 8.00 -15.62 -2.53
C PRO A 62 9.51 -15.40 -2.63
N LEU A 63 10.02 -15.20 -3.85
CA LEU A 63 11.44 -15.03 -4.15
C LEU A 63 11.89 -13.56 -4.17
N GLY A 64 11.11 -12.66 -3.57
CA GLY A 64 11.43 -11.24 -3.45
C GLY A 64 10.61 -10.33 -4.37
N THR A 65 10.79 -9.02 -4.18
CA THR A 65 10.00 -7.97 -4.82
C THR A 65 10.26 -7.84 -6.32
N GLY A 66 11.52 -8.01 -6.75
CA GLY A 66 11.87 -8.03 -8.17
C GLY A 66 11.25 -9.23 -8.91
N HIS A 67 11.23 -10.41 -8.26
CA HIS A 67 10.54 -11.58 -8.82
C HIS A 67 9.03 -11.36 -8.90
N ALA A 68 8.41 -10.71 -7.92
CA ALA A 68 6.98 -10.37 -7.97
C ALA A 68 6.65 -9.53 -9.21
N ILE A 69 7.42 -8.48 -9.48
CA ILE A 69 7.26 -7.63 -10.67
C ILE A 69 7.40 -8.47 -11.95
N MET A 70 8.38 -9.38 -11.99
CA MET A 70 8.62 -10.24 -13.15
C MET A 70 7.50 -11.26 -13.40
N CYS A 71 6.66 -11.59 -12.41
CA CYS A 71 5.44 -12.38 -12.64
C CYS A 71 4.47 -11.68 -13.60
N ALA A 72 4.50 -10.34 -13.67
CA ALA A 72 3.70 -9.53 -14.59
C ALA A 72 4.47 -9.08 -15.84
N ALA A 73 5.61 -9.68 -16.17
CA ALA A 73 6.50 -9.24 -17.25
C ALA A 73 5.83 -9.05 -18.63
N SER A 74 4.73 -9.76 -18.91
CA SER A 74 4.01 -9.68 -20.18
C SER A 74 3.34 -8.34 -20.42
N ILE A 75 3.04 -7.56 -19.39
CA ILE A 75 2.35 -6.27 -19.48
C ILE A 75 3.22 -5.07 -19.07
N LEU A 76 4.46 -5.30 -18.67
CA LEU A 76 5.37 -4.22 -18.29
C LEU A 76 5.81 -3.45 -19.54
N GLU A 77 5.09 -2.36 -19.83
CA GLU A 77 5.28 -1.47 -20.98
C GLU A 77 4.84 -0.05 -20.61
N GLY A 78 5.63 0.95 -21.02
CA GLY A 78 5.33 2.36 -20.84
C GLY A 78 5.37 2.89 -19.39
N PRO A 79 4.71 4.04 -19.14
CA PRO A 79 4.68 4.66 -17.82
C PRO A 79 3.95 3.77 -16.81
N THR A 80 4.62 3.42 -15.71
CA THR A 80 4.07 2.47 -14.74
C THR A 80 4.38 2.89 -13.31
N VAL A 81 3.39 2.77 -12.42
CA VAL A 81 3.59 2.84 -10.97
C VAL A 81 3.66 1.41 -10.42
N VAL A 82 4.69 1.13 -9.65
CA VAL A 82 4.82 -0.09 -8.83
C VAL A 82 4.58 0.31 -7.38
N ALA A 83 3.67 -0.38 -6.69
CA ALA A 83 3.35 -0.12 -5.30
C ALA A 83 3.17 -1.41 -4.50
N TYR A 84 3.63 -1.40 -3.25
CA TYR A 84 3.43 -2.50 -2.31
C TYR A 84 2.12 -2.30 -1.56
N ALA A 85 1.31 -3.36 -1.49
CA ALA A 85 -0.07 -3.29 -1.00
C ALA A 85 -0.22 -3.12 0.52
N ASP A 86 0.88 -3.01 1.26
CA ASP A 86 0.96 -2.75 2.69
C ASP A 86 1.33 -1.30 3.03
N THR A 87 1.26 -0.42 2.05
CA THR A 87 1.62 1.01 2.16
C THR A 87 0.44 1.89 1.81
N LEU A 88 0.17 2.92 2.62
CA LEU A 88 -0.75 4.02 2.31
C LEU A 88 -0.01 5.35 2.43
N ILE A 89 -0.45 6.33 1.65
CA ILE A 89 0.19 7.65 1.58
C ILE A 89 -0.83 8.80 1.62
N ARG A 90 -0.33 9.97 2.05
CA ARG A 90 -0.92 11.27 1.73
C ARG A 90 0.19 12.11 1.10
N ALA A 91 -0.02 12.54 -0.11
CA ALA A 91 0.99 13.29 -0.86
C ALA A 91 0.35 14.14 -1.96
N ASP A 92 1.00 15.24 -2.28
CA ASP A 92 0.81 15.97 -3.53
C ASP A 92 1.91 15.45 -4.48
N LEU A 93 1.60 14.42 -5.27
CA LEU A 93 2.61 13.80 -6.12
C LEU A 93 2.72 14.54 -7.46
N SER A 94 3.70 15.39 -7.60
CA SER A 94 4.14 15.86 -8.91
C SER A 94 5.26 14.98 -9.45
N LEU A 95 5.10 14.48 -10.67
CA LEU A 95 6.17 13.76 -11.36
C LEU A 95 7.14 14.78 -11.97
N ASP A 96 8.43 14.66 -11.69
CA ASP A 96 9.46 15.44 -12.36
C ASP A 96 9.60 14.97 -13.83
N PRO A 97 9.30 15.81 -14.83
CA PRO A 97 9.34 15.39 -16.23
C PRO A 97 10.75 15.04 -16.72
N THR A 98 11.79 15.45 -15.99
CA THR A 98 13.19 15.16 -16.33
C THR A 98 13.65 13.80 -15.77
N ALA A 99 12.88 13.18 -14.87
CA ALA A 99 13.22 11.90 -14.30
C ALA A 99 12.86 10.73 -15.23
N ASP A 100 13.72 9.72 -15.29
CA ASP A 100 13.38 8.41 -15.85
C ASP A 100 12.55 7.59 -14.87
N ALA A 101 12.75 7.84 -13.56
CA ALA A 101 11.98 7.21 -12.48
C ALA A 101 11.89 8.11 -11.24
N VAL A 102 10.85 7.91 -10.45
CA VAL A 102 10.68 8.54 -9.13
C VAL A 102 10.53 7.46 -8.07
N ILE A 103 11.25 7.59 -6.98
CA ILE A 103 11.11 6.76 -5.79
C ILE A 103 10.56 7.62 -4.67
N TRP A 104 9.39 7.26 -4.12
CA TRP A 104 8.86 8.01 -2.98
C TRP A 104 9.53 7.59 -1.70
N VAL A 105 9.85 8.60 -0.88
CA VAL A 105 10.62 8.46 0.35
C VAL A 105 9.99 9.24 1.50
N LYS A 106 10.28 8.80 2.71
CA LYS A 106 9.91 9.49 3.95
C LYS A 106 11.10 9.50 4.92
N GLU A 107 11.31 10.64 5.58
CA GLU A 107 12.23 10.72 6.71
C GLU A 107 11.72 9.86 7.88
N VAL A 108 12.58 8.99 8.41
CA VAL A 108 12.26 8.05 9.49
C VAL A 108 13.33 8.09 10.59
N GLU A 109 12.93 7.76 11.83
CA GLU A 109 13.84 7.72 12.99
C GLU A 109 14.72 6.45 13.00
N GLN A 110 14.27 5.35 12.37
CA GLN A 110 14.96 4.05 12.36
C GLN A 110 15.21 3.58 10.92
N PRO A 111 16.12 4.22 10.18
CA PRO A 111 16.35 3.94 8.75
C PRO A 111 16.91 2.53 8.48
N GLU A 112 17.54 1.89 9.46
CA GLU A 112 18.09 0.54 9.35
C GLU A 112 17.04 -0.55 9.12
N ALA A 113 15.76 -0.24 9.33
CA ALA A 113 14.66 -1.16 9.08
C ALA A 113 14.25 -1.20 7.59
N PHE A 114 14.67 -0.22 6.79
CA PHE A 114 14.18 0.04 5.43
C PHE A 114 15.31 0.10 4.40
N GLY A 115 14.95 0.06 3.12
CA GLY A 115 15.80 0.57 2.07
C GLY A 115 15.89 2.10 2.16
N VAL A 116 17.08 2.67 2.05
CA VAL A 116 17.30 4.11 2.13
C VAL A 116 17.99 4.66 0.89
N VAL A 117 17.73 5.92 0.56
CA VAL A 117 18.36 6.59 -0.58
C VAL A 117 19.26 7.73 -0.13
N GLN A 118 20.35 7.95 -0.88
CA GLN A 118 21.18 9.16 -0.77
C GLN A 118 20.91 10.07 -1.96
N LEU A 119 20.82 11.37 -1.69
CA LEU A 119 20.55 12.41 -2.69
C LEU A 119 21.77 13.30 -2.90
N ASN A 120 21.93 13.78 -4.12
CA ASN A 120 22.81 14.90 -4.39
C ASN A 120 22.07 16.26 -4.20
N GLU A 121 22.77 17.36 -4.45
CA GLU A 121 22.23 18.74 -4.32
C GLU A 121 21.04 19.02 -5.28
N GLU A 122 20.92 18.25 -6.36
CA GLU A 122 19.87 18.37 -7.37
C GLU A 122 18.66 17.46 -7.09
N ASN A 123 18.56 16.88 -5.88
CA ASN A 123 17.52 15.90 -5.49
C ASN A 123 17.50 14.64 -6.36
N THR A 124 18.66 14.29 -6.94
CA THR A 124 18.83 13.04 -7.69
C THR A 124 19.32 11.96 -6.76
N ILE A 125 18.72 10.78 -6.84
CA ILE A 125 19.16 9.60 -6.08
C ILE A 125 20.48 9.12 -6.67
N VAL A 126 21.52 9.11 -5.84
CA VAL A 126 22.87 8.68 -6.23
C VAL A 126 23.25 7.33 -5.62
N ASN A 127 22.51 6.87 -4.62
CA ASN A 127 22.70 5.57 -3.99
C ASN A 127 21.40 5.07 -3.36
N LEU A 128 21.27 3.74 -3.29
CA LEU A 128 20.17 3.04 -2.64
C LEU A 128 20.72 1.83 -1.91
N VAL A 129 20.48 1.74 -0.61
CA VAL A 129 21.04 0.69 0.25
C VAL A 129 19.91 0.02 1.03
N GLU A 130 19.78 -1.29 0.89
CA GLU A 130 18.78 -2.09 1.62
C GLU A 130 19.25 -2.34 3.04
N LYS A 131 18.46 -1.96 4.03
CA LYS A 131 18.66 -2.20 5.46
C LYS A 131 20.12 -1.99 5.91
N PRO A 132 20.62 -0.75 5.83
CA PRO A 132 22.02 -0.45 6.08
C PRO A 132 22.41 -0.78 7.53
N LYS A 133 23.57 -1.41 7.72
CA LYS A 133 24.11 -1.71 9.06
C LYS A 133 24.73 -0.49 9.74
N GLU A 134 25.13 0.50 8.95
CA GLU A 134 25.65 1.80 9.39
C GLU A 134 24.75 2.89 8.83
N PHE A 135 24.69 4.03 9.50
CA PHE A 135 23.86 5.15 9.03
C PHE A 135 24.31 5.62 7.64
N VAL A 136 23.40 5.63 6.70
CA VAL A 136 23.60 6.09 5.31
C VAL A 136 22.75 7.33 5.04
N SER A 137 21.46 7.28 5.39
CA SER A 137 20.48 8.34 5.20
C SER A 137 19.24 8.01 6.05
N ASP A 138 18.44 9.00 6.37
CA ASP A 138 17.12 8.87 7.04
C ASP A 138 15.95 8.83 6.06
N LEU A 139 16.23 8.89 4.73
CA LEU A 139 15.23 8.84 3.68
C LEU A 139 14.89 7.39 3.31
N ALA A 140 13.90 6.84 3.99
CA ALA A 140 13.40 5.49 3.74
C ALA A 140 12.54 5.42 2.48
N VAL A 141 12.74 4.38 1.67
CA VAL A 141 11.90 4.03 0.53
C VAL A 141 10.59 3.45 1.05
N ILE A 142 9.47 4.00 0.59
CA ILE A 142 8.15 3.64 1.10
C ILE A 142 7.41 2.60 0.26
N GLY A 143 8.08 1.97 -0.69
CA GLY A 143 7.49 0.92 -1.52
C GLY A 143 6.59 1.43 -2.65
N ILE A 144 6.72 2.69 -3.06
CA ILE A 144 6.03 3.26 -4.23
C ILE A 144 7.08 3.82 -5.18
N TYR A 145 6.95 3.45 -6.47
CA TYR A 145 7.91 3.77 -7.51
C TYR A 145 7.16 4.14 -8.79
N TYR A 146 7.62 5.17 -9.50
CA TYR A 146 7.20 5.46 -10.87
C TYR A 146 8.35 5.22 -11.82
N PHE A 147 8.07 4.59 -12.94
CA PHE A 147 8.99 4.40 -14.05
C PHE A 147 8.37 4.98 -15.32
N LYS A 148 9.09 5.85 -16.01
CA LYS A 148 8.66 6.42 -17.27
C LYS A 148 8.63 5.37 -18.40
N GLU A 149 9.59 4.45 -18.36
CA GLU A 149 9.76 3.31 -19.28
C GLU A 149 10.04 2.07 -18.43
N ILE A 150 8.98 1.36 -17.99
CA ILE A 150 9.13 0.17 -17.13
C ILE A 150 9.89 -0.96 -17.80
N GLU A 151 9.96 -0.98 -19.14
CA GLU A 151 10.72 -1.95 -19.94
C GLU A 151 12.21 -1.96 -19.57
N VAL A 152 12.75 -0.81 -19.14
CA VAL A 152 14.17 -0.74 -18.72
C VAL A 152 14.37 -1.48 -17.40
N LEU A 153 13.45 -1.29 -16.43
CA LEU A 153 13.47 -2.09 -15.20
C LEU A 153 13.25 -3.58 -15.49
N LYS A 154 12.29 -3.90 -16.35
CA LYS A 154 12.03 -5.28 -16.78
C LYS A 154 13.29 -5.94 -17.34
N ALA A 155 14.00 -5.27 -18.23
CA ALA A 155 15.26 -5.79 -18.80
C ALA A 155 16.33 -6.01 -17.71
N ALA A 156 16.49 -5.06 -16.80
CA ALA A 156 17.42 -5.19 -15.67
C ALA A 156 17.03 -6.36 -14.75
N LEU A 157 15.76 -6.49 -14.36
CA LEU A 157 15.29 -7.58 -13.52
C LEU A 157 15.35 -8.95 -14.22
N GLN A 158 15.23 -9.03 -15.54
CA GLN A 158 15.43 -10.26 -16.29
C GLN A 158 16.85 -10.83 -16.11
N GLU A 159 17.85 -9.97 -16.02
CA GLU A 159 19.23 -10.41 -15.73
C GLU A 159 19.41 -10.80 -14.26
N VAL A 160 18.75 -10.09 -13.34
CA VAL A 160 18.79 -10.40 -11.90
C VAL A 160 18.19 -11.79 -11.63
N VAL A 161 17.01 -12.11 -12.16
CA VAL A 161 16.33 -13.38 -11.88
C VAL A 161 16.95 -14.60 -12.57
N LYS A 162 17.93 -14.41 -13.46
CA LYS A 162 18.75 -15.51 -14.02
C LYS A 162 19.84 -15.97 -13.06
N GLN A 163 20.22 -15.14 -12.10
CA GLN A 163 21.24 -15.47 -11.12
C GLN A 163 20.71 -16.51 -10.12
N SER A 164 21.56 -17.39 -9.65
CA SER A 164 21.18 -18.34 -8.61
C SER A 164 21.15 -17.63 -7.26
N LEU A 165 20.04 -17.77 -6.52
CA LEU A 165 19.94 -17.29 -5.15
C LEU A 165 20.70 -18.22 -4.20
N GLN A 166 21.40 -17.63 -3.24
CA GLN A 166 21.89 -18.35 -2.07
C GLN A 166 20.77 -18.48 -1.02
N GLU A 167 20.98 -19.33 -0.04
CA GLU A 167 19.98 -19.49 1.03
C GLU A 167 19.76 -18.18 1.79
N GLY A 168 18.50 -17.71 1.84
CA GLY A 168 18.09 -16.46 2.49
C GLY A 168 18.22 -15.22 1.61
N GLU A 169 18.66 -15.34 0.34
CA GLU A 169 18.64 -14.23 -0.61
C GLU A 169 17.30 -14.12 -1.35
N GLU A 170 17.00 -12.95 -1.85
CA GLU A 170 15.82 -12.63 -2.63
C GLU A 170 16.17 -11.76 -3.84
N TYR A 171 15.40 -11.86 -4.90
CA TYR A 171 15.47 -10.93 -6.04
C TYR A 171 14.73 -9.62 -5.68
N GLN A 172 15.49 -8.63 -5.26
CA GLN A 172 14.95 -7.33 -4.85
C GLN A 172 14.80 -6.38 -6.05
N ILE A 173 13.77 -5.51 -6.01
CA ILE A 173 13.61 -4.42 -7.00
C ILE A 173 14.84 -3.51 -7.02
N ASN A 174 15.49 -3.31 -5.86
CA ASN A 174 16.66 -2.47 -5.70
C ASN A 174 17.83 -2.88 -6.62
N GLN A 175 17.99 -4.17 -6.91
CA GLN A 175 19.01 -4.67 -7.84
C GLN A 175 18.74 -4.18 -9.27
N GLY A 176 17.48 -4.18 -9.70
CA GLY A 176 17.08 -3.63 -11.00
C GLY A 176 17.25 -2.11 -11.06
N ILE A 177 16.89 -1.39 -9.99
CA ILE A 177 17.08 0.06 -9.88
C ILE A 177 18.54 0.44 -9.97
N LEU A 178 19.42 -0.21 -9.21
CA LEU A 178 20.87 0.05 -9.26
C LEU A 178 21.44 -0.21 -10.67
N ALA A 179 21.04 -1.29 -11.32
CA ALA A 179 21.44 -1.57 -12.70
C ALA A 179 20.96 -0.49 -13.70
N MET A 180 19.78 0.09 -13.50
CA MET A 180 19.30 1.24 -14.29
C MET A 180 20.15 2.49 -14.02
N MET A 181 20.49 2.76 -12.76
CA MET A 181 21.36 3.90 -12.39
C MET A 181 22.75 3.76 -13.01
N GLU A 182 23.35 2.56 -13.04
CA GLU A 182 24.61 2.27 -13.72
C GLU A 182 24.54 2.52 -15.23
N GLN A 183 23.36 2.38 -15.85
CA GLN A 183 23.11 2.71 -17.25
C GLN A 183 22.88 4.21 -17.48
N GLY A 184 22.98 5.05 -16.44
CA GLY A 184 22.81 6.49 -16.50
C GLY A 184 21.38 6.98 -16.44
N LYS A 185 20.40 6.13 -16.04
CA LYS A 185 19.03 6.55 -15.81
C LYS A 185 18.91 7.45 -14.58
N VAL A 186 18.10 8.50 -14.69
CA VAL A 186 17.95 9.54 -13.66
C VAL A 186 16.79 9.21 -12.75
N PHE A 187 17.10 8.98 -11.48
CA PHE A 187 16.11 8.74 -10.42
C PHE A 187 15.97 9.98 -9.53
N LYS A 188 14.76 10.44 -9.32
CA LYS A 188 14.42 11.53 -8.39
C LYS A 188 13.70 11.02 -7.17
N ALA A 189 13.91 11.68 -6.03
CA ALA A 189 13.15 11.38 -4.82
C ALA A 189 11.83 12.16 -4.80
N GLY A 190 10.72 11.43 -4.67
CA GLY A 190 9.42 12.02 -4.36
C GLY A 190 9.22 12.05 -2.84
N LYS A 191 8.70 13.16 -2.29
CA LYS A 191 8.39 13.26 -0.85
C LYS A 191 6.90 13.07 -0.62
N VAL A 192 6.53 12.44 0.50
CA VAL A 192 5.14 12.28 0.93
C VAL A 192 4.88 13.06 2.22
N ASN A 193 3.67 13.59 2.36
CA ASN A 193 3.26 14.31 3.57
C ASN A 193 3.07 13.34 4.74
N ALA A 194 2.40 12.21 4.48
CA ALA A 194 2.26 11.12 5.43
C ALA A 194 2.50 9.76 4.75
N TRP A 195 3.14 8.89 5.48
CA TRP A 195 3.31 7.48 5.16
C TRP A 195 2.74 6.65 6.30
N MET A 196 1.92 5.67 5.93
CA MET A 196 1.23 4.79 6.87
C MET A 196 1.50 3.35 6.45
N ASP A 197 2.30 2.67 7.25
CA ASP A 197 2.64 1.26 7.09
C ASP A 197 1.48 0.37 7.54
N CYS A 198 1.26 -0.74 6.85
CA CYS A 198 0.27 -1.78 7.16
C CYS A 198 0.90 -3.18 7.17
N GLY A 199 2.23 -3.30 7.25
CA GLY A 199 2.97 -4.55 7.15
C GLY A 199 2.80 -5.50 8.34
N ASN A 200 2.24 -5.02 9.45
CA ASN A 200 1.87 -5.88 10.58
C ASN A 200 0.60 -5.40 11.29
N PRO A 201 -0.05 -6.23 12.15
CA PRO A 201 -1.31 -5.87 12.79
C PRO A 201 -1.25 -4.62 13.67
N GLU A 202 -0.16 -4.40 14.39
CA GLU A 202 -0.03 -3.27 15.31
C GLU A 202 0.02 -1.94 14.54
N VAL A 203 0.88 -1.82 13.53
CA VAL A 203 0.95 -0.61 12.71
C VAL A 203 -0.30 -0.43 11.86
N THR A 204 -0.99 -1.51 11.46
CA THR A 204 -2.28 -1.44 10.76
C THR A 204 -3.36 -0.78 11.63
N LEU A 205 -3.39 -1.03 12.94
CA LEU A 205 -4.31 -0.35 13.86
C LEU A 205 -3.99 1.14 13.99
N GLN A 206 -2.71 1.51 14.02
CA GLN A 206 -2.28 2.91 14.03
C GLN A 206 -2.68 3.61 12.72
N THR A 207 -2.46 2.96 11.58
CA THR A 207 -2.89 3.42 10.27
C THR A 207 -4.41 3.58 10.20
N ASN A 208 -5.17 2.63 10.75
CA ASN A 208 -6.63 2.74 10.81
C ASN A 208 -7.07 3.99 11.59
N ALA A 209 -6.47 4.24 12.75
CA ALA A 209 -6.79 5.42 13.55
C ALA A 209 -6.45 6.74 12.82
N ALA A 210 -5.28 6.79 12.15
CA ALA A 210 -4.87 7.94 11.34
C ALA A 210 -5.82 8.18 10.16
N MET A 211 -6.19 7.14 9.42
CA MET A 211 -7.13 7.23 8.29
C MET A 211 -8.51 7.69 8.72
N LEU A 212 -9.01 7.23 9.87
CA LEU A 212 -10.27 7.69 10.44
C LEU A 212 -10.21 9.19 10.78
N GLN A 213 -9.08 9.66 11.29
CA GLN A 213 -8.89 11.07 11.59
C GLN A 213 -8.87 11.93 10.32
N PHE A 214 -8.12 11.51 9.28
CA PHE A 214 -8.10 12.21 7.98
C PHE A 214 -9.49 12.28 7.34
N LYS A 215 -10.21 11.17 7.25
CA LYS A 215 -11.57 11.15 6.70
C LYS A 215 -12.55 12.04 7.47
N LYS A 216 -12.42 12.09 8.80
CA LYS A 216 -13.18 13.00 9.65
C LYS A 216 -12.89 14.47 9.35
N GLU A 217 -11.59 14.82 9.17
CA GLU A 217 -11.16 16.19 8.83
C GLU A 217 -11.62 16.60 7.43
N GLU A 218 -11.67 15.66 6.51
CA GLU A 218 -12.22 15.81 5.15
C GLU A 218 -13.74 15.90 5.12
N GLY A 219 -14.41 15.68 6.27
CA GLY A 219 -15.86 15.76 6.41
C GLY A 219 -16.62 14.54 5.86
N GLU A 220 -15.95 13.39 5.70
CA GLU A 220 -16.59 12.16 5.26
C GLU A 220 -17.58 11.62 6.31
N THR A 221 -18.68 11.02 5.83
CA THR A 221 -19.65 10.31 6.69
C THR A 221 -19.08 8.92 7.03
N LEU A 222 -18.65 8.75 8.27
CA LEU A 222 -17.99 7.52 8.74
C LEU A 222 -18.97 6.50 9.33
N VAL A 223 -20.23 6.87 9.58
CA VAL A 223 -21.26 5.98 10.12
C VAL A 223 -22.34 5.81 9.07
N ASP A 224 -22.54 4.57 8.61
CA ASP A 224 -23.57 4.27 7.62
C ASP A 224 -24.96 4.51 8.22
N PRO A 225 -25.88 5.17 7.50
CA PRO A 225 -27.24 5.48 8.00
C PRO A 225 -28.08 4.23 8.34
N SER A 226 -27.74 3.07 7.79
CA SER A 226 -28.42 1.80 8.08
C SER A 226 -27.88 1.07 9.31
N ALA A 227 -26.82 1.60 9.93
CA ALA A 227 -26.29 1.04 11.18
C ALA A 227 -27.30 1.25 12.33
N ILE A 228 -27.50 0.23 13.14
CA ILE A 228 -28.43 0.24 14.26
C ILE A 228 -27.62 0.31 15.56
N MET A 229 -27.90 1.33 16.37
CA MET A 229 -27.26 1.49 17.67
C MET A 229 -28.32 1.56 18.76
N GLU A 230 -28.23 0.64 19.72
CA GLU A 230 -29.14 0.57 20.86
C GLU A 230 -28.34 0.68 22.16
N ASN A 231 -28.69 1.64 23.00
CA ASN A 231 -28.06 1.83 24.31
C ASN A 231 -26.50 1.85 24.25
N SER A 232 -25.95 2.52 23.21
CA SER A 232 -24.52 2.50 22.89
C SER A 232 -23.98 3.90 22.64
N THR A 233 -22.68 4.08 22.87
CA THR A 233 -21.97 5.35 22.69
C THR A 233 -20.86 5.20 21.66
N LEU A 234 -20.79 6.15 20.69
CA LEU A 234 -19.64 6.29 19.79
C LEU A 234 -18.75 7.44 20.26
N ILE A 235 -17.45 7.18 20.35
CA ILE A 235 -16.39 8.16 20.62
C ILE A 235 -15.61 8.36 19.31
N PRO A 236 -15.85 9.44 18.55
CA PRO A 236 -15.21 9.66 17.26
C PRO A 236 -13.69 9.89 17.36
N PRO A 237 -12.92 9.56 16.26
CA PRO A 237 -13.40 9.05 14.98
C PRO A 237 -13.64 7.54 15.01
N CYS A 238 -14.76 7.11 14.41
CA CYS A 238 -15.10 5.69 14.24
C CYS A 238 -15.74 5.48 12.87
N PHE A 239 -15.45 4.35 12.24
CA PHE A 239 -16.17 3.88 11.07
C PHE A 239 -17.16 2.78 11.48
N VAL A 240 -18.41 2.90 11.03
CA VAL A 240 -19.45 1.87 11.23
C VAL A 240 -20.08 1.55 9.88
N GLY A 241 -19.85 0.33 9.42
CA GLY A 241 -20.30 -0.15 8.12
C GLY A 241 -21.81 -0.41 8.03
N LYS A 242 -22.27 -0.57 6.81
CA LYS A 242 -23.67 -0.79 6.44
C LYS A 242 -24.27 -1.97 7.22
N GLY A 243 -25.46 -1.77 7.79
CA GLY A 243 -26.20 -2.82 8.48
C GLY A 243 -25.54 -3.36 9.76
N ALA A 244 -24.48 -2.74 10.26
CA ALA A 244 -23.87 -3.11 11.53
C ALA A 244 -24.86 -2.87 12.68
N ARG A 245 -24.81 -3.73 13.71
CA ARG A 245 -25.68 -3.64 14.89
C ARG A 245 -24.83 -3.57 16.15
N ILE A 246 -25.03 -2.55 16.94
CA ILE A 246 -24.26 -2.27 18.14
C ILE A 246 -25.21 -2.08 19.30
N SER A 247 -25.10 -2.91 20.33
CA SER A 247 -25.94 -2.81 21.53
C SER A 247 -25.15 -2.85 22.82
N ASN A 248 -25.57 -2.04 23.82
CA ASN A 248 -24.99 -1.94 25.16
C ASN A 248 -23.48 -1.79 25.13
N SER A 249 -22.94 -0.97 24.20
CA SER A 249 -21.50 -0.92 23.95
C SER A 249 -20.96 0.50 23.88
N THR A 250 -19.65 0.65 24.19
CA THR A 250 -18.90 1.88 23.97
C THR A 250 -17.85 1.64 22.91
N ILE A 251 -17.89 2.40 21.81
CA ILE A 251 -17.07 2.20 20.62
C ILE A 251 -16.23 3.44 20.35
N GLY A 252 -14.91 3.28 20.29
CA GLY A 252 -13.98 4.34 19.91
C GLY A 252 -13.15 4.88 21.07
N PRO A 253 -12.21 5.80 20.74
CA PRO A 253 -11.87 6.25 19.38
C PRO A 253 -11.04 5.21 18.60
N GLY A 254 -10.88 5.45 17.29
CA GLY A 254 -9.98 4.64 16.45
C GLY A 254 -10.54 3.27 16.05
N VAL A 255 -11.87 3.08 16.07
CA VAL A 255 -12.51 1.79 15.77
C VAL A 255 -13.14 1.81 14.39
N SER A 256 -12.88 0.76 13.61
CA SER A 256 -13.59 0.46 12.37
C SER A 256 -14.39 -0.83 12.51
N ILE A 257 -15.69 -0.75 12.26
CA ILE A 257 -16.62 -1.89 12.31
C ILE A 257 -17.12 -2.15 10.89
N GLY A 258 -16.88 -3.37 10.41
CA GLY A 258 -17.27 -3.80 9.06
C GLY A 258 -18.78 -3.98 8.88
N GLU A 259 -19.17 -4.13 7.60
CA GLU A 259 -20.56 -4.32 7.18
C GLU A 259 -21.19 -5.55 7.85
N GLY A 260 -22.44 -5.45 8.30
CA GLY A 260 -23.24 -6.55 8.85
C GLY A 260 -22.69 -7.11 10.17
N THR A 261 -21.72 -6.47 10.79
CA THR A 261 -21.13 -6.90 12.07
C THR A 261 -22.06 -6.67 13.24
N ILE A 262 -22.03 -7.57 14.21
CA ILE A 262 -22.82 -7.50 15.45
C ILE A 262 -21.87 -7.32 16.65
N ILE A 263 -22.07 -6.24 17.41
CA ILE A 263 -21.33 -5.92 18.63
C ILE A 263 -22.30 -5.83 19.80
N GLU A 264 -22.07 -6.60 20.85
CA GLU A 264 -22.93 -6.64 22.02
C GLU A 264 -22.11 -6.62 23.32
N ASN A 265 -22.49 -5.72 24.25
CA ASN A 265 -21.87 -5.63 25.58
C ASN A 265 -20.34 -5.47 25.54
N CYS A 266 -19.84 -4.62 24.64
CA CYS A 266 -18.40 -4.43 24.44
C CYS A 266 -17.93 -3.02 24.73
N GLU A 267 -16.67 -2.89 25.13
CA GLU A 267 -15.91 -1.64 25.08
C GLU A 267 -14.74 -1.82 24.13
N LEU A 268 -14.70 -1.04 23.04
CA LEU A 268 -13.71 -1.18 21.97
C LEU A 268 -12.99 0.14 21.73
N GLN A 269 -11.67 0.08 21.65
CA GLN A 269 -10.80 1.18 21.24
C GLN A 269 -9.73 0.67 20.27
N ASN A 270 -9.25 1.53 19.37
CA ASN A 270 -8.15 1.23 18.44
C ASN A 270 -8.26 -0.18 17.86
N SER A 271 -9.41 -0.50 17.27
CA SER A 271 -9.73 -1.85 16.82
C SER A 271 -10.27 -1.85 15.39
N LEU A 272 -9.99 -2.93 14.67
CA LEU A 272 -10.48 -3.17 13.34
C LEU A 272 -11.27 -4.49 13.34
N ILE A 273 -12.57 -4.40 13.13
CA ILE A 273 -13.49 -5.53 13.08
C ILE A 273 -13.93 -5.71 11.63
N GLN A 274 -13.75 -6.92 11.11
CA GLN A 274 -14.06 -7.24 9.72
C GLN A 274 -15.58 -7.35 9.49
N ASN A 275 -15.97 -7.48 8.22
CA ASN A 275 -17.36 -7.64 7.83
C ASN A 275 -17.96 -8.92 8.42
N GLN A 276 -19.25 -8.87 8.80
CA GLN A 276 -20.04 -10.01 9.26
C GLN A 276 -19.45 -10.75 10.49
N ASP A 277 -18.62 -10.06 11.27
CA ASP A 277 -18.10 -10.60 12.53
C ASP A 277 -19.11 -10.45 13.66
N ARG A 278 -18.93 -11.23 14.73
CA ARG A 278 -19.73 -11.13 15.95
C ARG A 278 -18.82 -11.05 17.16
N LYS A 279 -18.91 -9.95 17.90
CA LYS A 279 -18.20 -9.72 19.15
C LYS A 279 -19.18 -9.53 20.30
N SER A 280 -19.00 -10.31 21.35
CA SER A 280 -19.72 -10.12 22.61
C SER A 280 -18.79 -10.48 23.77
N VAL A 281 -18.85 -9.68 24.83
CA VAL A 281 -18.23 -10.05 26.12
C VAL A 281 -19.32 -10.68 26.97
N VAL A 282 -19.08 -11.90 27.47
CA VAL A 282 -19.97 -12.63 28.36
C VAL A 282 -19.60 -12.28 29.81
#